data_80277371a8d7558f227416da88e63d65
#
_entry.id   80277371a8d7558f227416da88e63d65
#
_cell.length_a   1.000
_cell.length_b   1.000
_cell.length_c   1.000
_cell.angle_alpha   90.00
_cell.angle_beta   90.00
_cell.angle_gamma   90.00
#
_symmetry.space_group_name_H-M   'P 1'
#
loop_
_entity.id
_entity.type
_entity.pdbx_description
1 polymer ?
#
loop_
_entity_poly.entity_id
_entity_poly.type
_entity_poly.pdbx_seq_one_letter_code
_entity_poly.pdbx_strand_id
1 'polypeptide(L)'
;WPLQTDGGDIGKPLYVDAVVSNPPYSQQWDANDRELDPRFKDYGVAPKSKADYAFLLHELHHLKPDGILTIVLPHGVLFRGDADENSEGEGKIRRNLIEKNNIDAIIGLPANIFFGTGIPTLIMVLKQHRDNDDVLIIDASKGFVKEGKNNKLRECDIKRIADTVRDRKTVPGYSRTVSRDEIRQNGYNLNIPRYVDSSDPVEKFDIYATMFGGIPHSEIDELQKYWDTFPSLREELFIADADKPYSQLKTEDTQSFIEQNADVKAFQQMFAQAFGGFADSVHHRLIDQIATANPQKELDAISDDIFARLHGMPLIDRYAAYQALADNWQGITNDIETIQQEGIEAVRVVEPAYKLVKKGDEEIEVPDGLKGRIIPFDLVQQEKFQDDLKAIADLQMRVEEISGELDEIREGFSEEESEAYLDSEKENAFDKKAITAGAKAKKDEVEAETKEKLKKIVKLWEEQKNKNKQIKEAKQTLIDKTVETINSLSDEDISLFLHRKWIDPIIKGIDETLAEVLSTFEDKVCALGKKYAVSYKHL
;
A
#
# COMPACT_ATOMS: atom_id res chain seq x y z
N TRP A 1 -15.97 -24.86 27.63
CA TRP A 1 -15.19 -25.68 26.70
C TRP A 1 -14.50 -26.82 27.46
N PRO A 2 -14.59 -28.09 26.99
CA PRO A 2 -13.84 -29.19 27.56
C PRO A 2 -12.34 -29.00 27.30
N LEU A 3 -11.50 -29.55 28.16
CA LEU A 3 -10.08 -29.68 27.88
C LEU A 3 -9.89 -30.55 26.63
N GLN A 4 -9.08 -30.04 25.67
CA GLN A 4 -8.77 -30.82 24.49
C GLN A 4 -7.78 -31.93 24.81
N THR A 5 -7.94 -33.08 24.16
CA THR A 5 -7.06 -34.23 24.29
C THR A 5 -6.44 -34.55 22.92
N ASP A 6 -5.34 -35.30 22.93
CA ASP A 6 -4.61 -35.68 21.72
C ASP A 6 -5.31 -36.73 20.83
N GLY A 7 -6.57 -37.07 21.15
CA GLY A 7 -7.42 -37.96 20.35
C GLY A 7 -7.06 -39.44 20.42
N GLY A 8 -5.91 -39.79 20.99
CA GLY A 8 -5.44 -41.16 21.10
C GLY A 8 -5.44 -41.73 22.52
N ASP A 9 -5.26 -40.86 23.51
CA ASP A 9 -5.20 -41.23 24.93
C ASP A 9 -6.28 -40.51 25.72
N ILE A 10 -7.33 -41.18 26.08
CA ILE A 10 -8.44 -40.59 26.85
C ILE A 10 -7.89 -40.07 28.18
N GLY A 11 -7.93 -38.74 28.34
CA GLY A 11 -7.56 -38.05 29.58
C GLY A 11 -6.19 -37.35 29.58
N LYS A 12 -5.39 -37.44 28.52
CA LYS A 12 -4.19 -36.61 28.39
C LYS A 12 -4.53 -35.31 27.68
N PRO A 13 -4.14 -34.10 28.22
CA PRO A 13 -4.35 -32.83 27.54
C PRO A 13 -3.51 -32.77 26.27
N LEU A 14 -4.08 -32.18 25.19
CA LEU A 14 -3.33 -31.85 23.99
C LEU A 14 -2.36 -30.69 24.31
N TYR A 15 -1.09 -30.85 23.94
CA TYR A 15 -0.08 -29.78 24.01
C TYR A 15 0.49 -29.53 22.62
N VAL A 16 0.59 -28.22 22.25
CA VAL A 16 1.02 -27.77 20.93
C VAL A 16 2.22 -26.82 21.03
N ASP A 17 3.01 -26.75 19.97
CA ASP A 17 4.20 -25.88 19.90
C ASP A 17 3.81 -24.43 19.57
N ALA A 18 2.72 -24.23 18.81
CA ALA A 18 2.25 -22.90 18.43
C ALA A 18 0.72 -22.83 18.44
N VAL A 19 0.21 -21.68 18.88
CA VAL A 19 -1.22 -21.32 18.79
C VAL A 19 -1.34 -19.98 18.09
N VAL A 20 -2.23 -19.91 17.09
CA VAL A 20 -2.66 -18.67 16.43
C VAL A 20 -4.17 -18.58 16.55
N SER A 21 -4.68 -17.52 17.18
CA SER A 21 -6.10 -17.44 17.52
C SER A 21 -6.68 -16.04 17.27
N ASN A 22 -7.91 -16.02 16.77
CA ASN A 22 -8.76 -14.83 16.68
C ASN A 22 -10.15 -15.18 17.24
N PRO A 23 -10.33 -15.19 18.57
CA PRO A 23 -11.59 -15.57 19.20
C PRO A 23 -12.66 -14.48 19.03
N PRO A 24 -13.95 -14.81 19.22
CA PRO A 24 -15.02 -13.81 19.24
C PRO A 24 -14.85 -12.85 20.43
N TYR A 25 -14.84 -11.53 20.14
CA TYR A 25 -14.56 -10.51 21.16
C TYR A 25 -15.71 -10.30 22.13
N SER A 26 -15.38 -10.13 23.41
CA SER A 26 -16.33 -9.80 24.48
C SER A 26 -17.55 -10.72 24.54
N GLN A 27 -17.39 -11.99 24.19
CA GLN A 27 -18.47 -12.97 24.25
C GLN A 27 -18.83 -13.32 25.69
N GLN A 28 -20.13 -13.51 25.95
CA GLN A 28 -20.59 -14.04 27.24
C GLN A 28 -20.27 -15.53 27.36
N TRP A 29 -19.93 -15.96 28.58
CA TRP A 29 -19.59 -17.35 28.86
C TRP A 29 -20.01 -17.77 30.28
N ASP A 30 -20.04 -19.06 30.55
CA ASP A 30 -20.31 -19.58 31.89
C ASP A 30 -19.03 -19.65 32.72
N ALA A 31 -18.89 -18.68 33.61
CA ALA A 31 -17.75 -18.53 34.54
C ALA A 31 -17.98 -19.18 35.91
N ASN A 32 -19.16 -19.81 36.16
CA ASN A 32 -19.47 -20.38 37.46
C ASN A 32 -18.60 -21.61 37.75
N ASP A 33 -18.18 -21.74 39.01
CA ASP A 33 -17.41 -22.90 39.52
C ASP A 33 -16.13 -23.18 38.72
N ARG A 34 -15.46 -22.14 38.19
CA ARG A 34 -14.22 -22.25 37.39
C ARG A 34 -12.96 -21.95 38.19
N GLU A 35 -13.05 -21.58 39.46
CA GLU A 35 -11.90 -21.20 40.29
C GLU A 35 -10.89 -22.33 40.48
N LEU A 36 -11.34 -23.58 40.48
CA LEU A 36 -10.49 -24.76 40.60
C LEU A 36 -10.09 -25.40 39.26
N ASP A 37 -10.60 -24.86 38.14
CA ASP A 37 -10.22 -25.33 36.83
C ASP A 37 -8.72 -25.06 36.58
N PRO A 38 -7.92 -26.05 36.17
CA PRO A 38 -6.47 -25.91 36.01
C PRO A 38 -6.06 -24.79 35.05
N ARG A 39 -6.94 -24.38 34.15
CA ARG A 39 -6.70 -23.25 33.24
C ARG A 39 -6.73 -21.87 33.93
N PHE A 40 -7.56 -21.72 34.98
CA PHE A 40 -7.87 -20.45 35.60
C PHE A 40 -7.35 -20.29 37.03
N LYS A 41 -7.17 -21.41 37.77
CA LYS A 41 -6.84 -21.41 39.21
C LYS A 41 -5.65 -20.52 39.57
N ASP A 42 -4.63 -20.46 38.71
CA ASP A 42 -3.39 -19.71 38.97
C ASP A 42 -3.40 -18.27 38.43
N TYR A 43 -4.40 -17.92 37.65
CA TYR A 43 -4.50 -16.61 37.00
C TYR A 43 -5.72 -15.81 37.47
N GLY A 44 -6.84 -16.46 37.68
CA GLY A 44 -8.16 -15.88 37.96
C GLY A 44 -9.17 -16.22 36.88
N VAL A 45 -10.46 -16.01 37.18
CA VAL A 45 -11.58 -16.30 36.29
C VAL A 45 -12.01 -15.02 35.58
N ALA A 46 -12.13 -15.09 34.25
CA ALA A 46 -12.61 -13.96 33.43
C ALA A 46 -14.08 -13.65 33.76
N PRO A 47 -14.52 -12.38 33.63
CA PRO A 47 -15.91 -11.98 33.88
C PRO A 47 -16.89 -12.73 32.96
N LYS A 48 -18.09 -13.09 33.47
CA LYS A 48 -19.16 -13.75 32.68
C LYS A 48 -19.54 -13.01 31.41
N SER A 49 -19.43 -11.70 31.41
CA SER A 49 -19.78 -10.84 30.27
C SER A 49 -18.69 -10.77 29.20
N LYS A 50 -17.46 -11.26 29.47
CA LYS A 50 -16.31 -11.11 28.56
C LYS A 50 -15.35 -12.29 28.70
N ALA A 51 -15.40 -13.18 27.71
CA ALA A 51 -14.57 -14.37 27.65
C ALA A 51 -13.15 -14.14 27.11
N ASP A 52 -12.76 -12.89 26.81
CA ASP A 52 -11.49 -12.57 26.14
C ASP A 52 -10.30 -13.27 26.81
N TYR A 53 -10.15 -13.11 28.12
CA TYR A 53 -9.12 -13.79 28.90
C TYR A 53 -9.39 -15.28 29.15
N ALA A 54 -10.64 -15.72 29.07
CA ALA A 54 -10.94 -17.15 29.20
C ALA A 54 -10.43 -17.93 27.98
N PHE A 55 -10.53 -17.36 26.77
CA PHE A 55 -9.91 -17.92 25.57
C PHE A 55 -8.39 -17.95 25.72
N LEU A 56 -7.77 -16.81 26.07
CA LEU A 56 -6.33 -16.71 26.25
C LEU A 56 -5.78 -17.75 27.23
N LEU A 57 -6.40 -17.90 28.41
CA LEU A 57 -5.95 -18.83 29.42
C LEU A 57 -6.18 -20.29 29.03
N HIS A 58 -7.26 -20.57 28.28
CA HIS A 58 -7.48 -21.91 27.71
C HIS A 58 -6.36 -22.28 26.74
N GLU A 59 -6.00 -21.41 25.84
CA GLU A 59 -4.97 -21.62 24.84
C GLU A 59 -3.57 -21.69 25.48
N LEU A 60 -3.28 -20.82 26.43
CA LEU A 60 -2.02 -20.83 27.19
C LEU A 60 -1.84 -22.17 27.97
N HIS A 61 -2.92 -22.76 28.48
CA HIS A 61 -2.88 -24.03 29.18
C HIS A 61 -2.46 -25.18 28.26
N HIS A 62 -2.81 -25.12 26.98
CA HIS A 62 -2.47 -26.13 25.98
C HIS A 62 -1.12 -25.87 25.27
N LEU A 63 -0.41 -24.82 25.64
CA LEU A 63 0.88 -24.50 25.06
C LEU A 63 1.99 -25.32 25.72
N LYS A 64 2.91 -25.87 24.92
CA LYS A 64 4.14 -26.48 25.44
C LYS A 64 5.03 -25.44 26.13
N PRO A 65 5.94 -25.83 27.04
CA PRO A 65 6.82 -24.89 27.75
C PRO A 65 7.57 -23.91 26.84
N ASP A 66 8.10 -24.39 25.72
CA ASP A 66 8.84 -23.58 24.74
C ASP A 66 7.96 -23.09 23.57
N GLY A 67 6.65 -23.27 23.68
CA GLY A 67 5.69 -22.89 22.66
C GLY A 67 5.42 -21.38 22.63
N ILE A 68 4.81 -20.92 21.54
CA ILE A 68 4.39 -19.54 21.32
C ILE A 68 2.87 -19.47 21.06
N LEU A 69 2.20 -18.56 21.74
CA LEU A 69 0.79 -18.21 21.53
C LEU A 69 0.68 -16.80 20.99
N THR A 70 -0.04 -16.62 19.89
CA THR A 70 -0.44 -15.32 19.37
C THR A 70 -1.97 -15.25 19.30
N ILE A 71 -2.54 -14.28 19.99
CA ILE A 71 -4.00 -14.12 20.09
C ILE A 71 -4.42 -12.69 19.79
N VAL A 72 -5.46 -12.54 18.95
CA VAL A 72 -6.05 -11.22 18.64
C VAL A 72 -7.12 -10.89 19.68
N LEU A 73 -7.02 -9.73 20.29
CA LEU A 73 -7.90 -9.28 21.36
C LEU A 73 -8.33 -7.82 21.18
N PRO A 74 -9.46 -7.37 21.77
CA PRO A 74 -9.84 -5.97 21.79
C PRO A 74 -8.95 -5.18 22.76
N HIS A 75 -8.66 -3.91 22.46
CA HIS A 75 -7.76 -3.06 23.26
C HIS A 75 -8.14 -2.99 24.75
N GLY A 76 -9.43 -3.13 25.06
CA GLY A 76 -9.92 -3.06 26.45
C GLY A 76 -9.26 -4.04 27.41
N VAL A 77 -8.75 -5.19 26.94
CA VAL A 77 -8.05 -6.16 27.80
C VAL A 77 -6.80 -5.58 28.47
N LEU A 78 -6.20 -4.55 27.88
CA LEU A 78 -4.97 -3.94 28.39
C LEU A 78 -5.17 -3.12 29.67
N PHE A 79 -6.39 -2.64 29.96
CA PHE A 79 -6.62 -1.69 31.05
C PHE A 79 -7.92 -1.88 31.84
N ARG A 80 -8.85 -2.75 31.38
CA ARG A 80 -10.10 -2.98 32.12
C ARG A 80 -9.83 -3.67 33.46
N GLY A 81 -10.57 -3.25 34.48
CA GLY A 81 -10.50 -3.78 35.87
C GLY A 81 -9.25 -3.36 36.62
N ASP A 82 -9.36 -3.32 37.93
CA ASP A 82 -8.25 -3.02 38.83
C ASP A 82 -7.35 -4.26 38.98
N ALA A 83 -6.06 -4.03 39.14
CA ALA A 83 -5.06 -5.08 39.24
C ALA A 83 -4.38 -5.16 40.62
N ASP A 84 -5.06 -4.68 41.65
CA ASP A 84 -4.62 -4.79 43.04
C ASP A 84 -4.64 -6.24 43.54
N GLU A 85 -4.04 -6.50 44.71
CA GLU A 85 -3.90 -7.87 45.25
C GLU A 85 -5.22 -8.58 45.48
N ASN A 86 -6.24 -7.82 45.87
CA ASN A 86 -7.58 -8.32 46.18
C ASN A 86 -8.58 -8.17 45.01
N SER A 87 -8.14 -7.68 43.87
CA SER A 87 -8.98 -7.52 42.69
C SER A 87 -9.36 -8.86 42.07
N GLU A 88 -10.47 -8.89 41.33
CA GLU A 88 -10.95 -10.03 40.58
C GLU A 88 -11.10 -9.67 39.09
N GLY A 89 -11.30 -10.69 38.25
CA GLY A 89 -11.55 -10.52 36.83
C GLY A 89 -10.31 -10.15 36.02
N GLU A 90 -10.50 -9.28 34.98
CA GLU A 90 -9.47 -9.01 33.96
C GLU A 90 -8.19 -8.40 34.53
N GLY A 91 -8.29 -7.48 35.51
CA GLY A 91 -7.12 -6.87 36.14
C GLY A 91 -6.24 -7.86 36.87
N LYS A 92 -6.84 -8.78 37.66
CA LYS A 92 -6.12 -9.85 38.34
C LYS A 92 -5.41 -10.79 37.35
N ILE A 93 -6.11 -11.19 36.29
CA ILE A 93 -5.53 -12.08 35.27
C ILE A 93 -4.33 -11.41 34.61
N ARG A 94 -4.47 -10.14 34.22
CA ARG A 94 -3.40 -9.35 33.61
C ARG A 94 -2.18 -9.23 34.53
N ARG A 95 -2.39 -8.92 35.81
CA ARG A 95 -1.32 -8.93 36.82
C ARG A 95 -0.63 -10.29 36.88
N ASN A 96 -1.38 -11.39 37.01
CA ASN A 96 -0.79 -12.70 37.13
C ASN A 96 -0.03 -13.15 35.88
N LEU A 97 -0.49 -12.78 34.67
CA LEU A 97 0.24 -13.03 33.45
C LEU A 97 1.59 -12.29 33.39
N ILE A 98 1.66 -11.06 33.92
CA ILE A 98 2.91 -10.28 34.02
C ILE A 98 3.83 -10.88 35.09
N GLU A 99 3.30 -11.21 36.29
CA GLU A 99 4.11 -11.76 37.38
C GLU A 99 4.68 -13.15 37.06
N LYS A 100 3.90 -13.96 36.31
CA LYS A 100 4.34 -15.28 35.85
C LYS A 100 5.18 -15.20 34.57
N ASN A 101 5.48 -14.01 34.09
CA ASN A 101 6.32 -13.75 32.92
C ASN A 101 5.79 -14.35 31.61
N ASN A 102 4.47 -14.38 31.39
CA ASN A 102 3.89 -14.99 30.20
C ASN A 102 3.76 -14.04 29.01
N ILE A 103 3.53 -12.73 29.23
CA ILE A 103 3.35 -11.76 28.13
C ILE A 103 4.72 -11.38 27.57
N ASP A 104 4.97 -11.73 26.30
CA ASP A 104 6.21 -11.43 25.59
C ASP A 104 6.14 -10.11 24.80
N ALA A 105 5.05 -9.92 24.03
CA ALA A 105 4.83 -8.71 23.27
C ALA A 105 3.34 -8.34 23.17
N ILE A 106 3.08 -7.04 23.01
CA ILE A 106 1.78 -6.45 22.72
C ILE A 106 1.91 -5.59 21.48
N ILE A 107 1.10 -5.84 20.46
CA ILE A 107 1.15 -5.19 19.16
C ILE A 107 -0.21 -4.56 18.89
N GLY A 108 -0.30 -3.23 18.95
CA GLY A 108 -1.50 -2.48 18.59
C GLY A 108 -1.68 -2.45 17.08
N LEU A 109 -2.87 -2.83 16.61
CA LEU A 109 -3.22 -2.87 15.19
C LEU A 109 -4.07 -1.64 14.80
N PRO A 110 -4.12 -1.29 13.51
CA PRO A 110 -5.02 -0.25 13.03
C PRO A 110 -6.49 -0.55 13.34
N ALA A 111 -7.29 0.49 13.57
CA ALA A 111 -8.74 0.34 13.61
C ALA A 111 -9.29 -0.12 12.24
N ASN A 112 -10.51 -0.62 12.19
CA ASN A 112 -11.17 -1.08 10.97
C ASN A 112 -10.37 -2.13 10.15
N ILE A 113 -9.55 -2.95 10.81
CA ILE A 113 -8.78 -4.02 10.13
C ILE A 113 -9.62 -5.30 9.95
N PHE A 114 -10.63 -5.52 10.77
CA PHE A 114 -11.51 -6.69 10.71
C PHE A 114 -12.90 -6.32 10.22
N PHE A 115 -13.52 -7.25 9.46
CA PHE A 115 -14.90 -7.10 9.01
C PHE A 115 -15.86 -7.05 10.20
N GLY A 116 -16.84 -6.15 10.13
CA GLY A 116 -17.92 -6.06 11.12
C GLY A 116 -17.58 -5.32 12.41
N THR A 117 -16.35 -4.83 12.59
CA THR A 117 -15.97 -4.03 13.76
C THR A 117 -15.01 -2.91 13.42
N GLY A 118 -15.32 -1.70 13.87
CA GLY A 118 -14.44 -0.52 13.72
C GLY A 118 -13.49 -0.31 14.91
N ILE A 119 -13.54 -1.18 15.94
CA ILE A 119 -12.71 -1.00 17.12
C ILE A 119 -11.25 -1.38 16.84
N PRO A 120 -10.27 -0.65 17.43
CA PRO A 120 -8.89 -1.06 17.40
C PRO A 120 -8.70 -2.38 18.16
N THR A 121 -7.86 -3.24 17.61
CA THR A 121 -7.49 -4.54 18.17
C THR A 121 -5.99 -4.62 18.41
N LEU A 122 -5.55 -5.66 19.07
CA LEU A 122 -4.14 -5.94 19.31
C LEU A 122 -3.85 -7.42 19.09
N ILE A 123 -2.58 -7.74 18.85
CA ILE A 123 -2.04 -9.09 18.98
C ILE A 123 -1.27 -9.14 20.30
N MET A 124 -1.58 -10.13 21.13
CA MET A 124 -0.79 -10.43 22.33
C MET A 124 0.02 -11.70 22.06
N VAL A 125 1.33 -11.61 22.27
CA VAL A 125 2.26 -12.74 22.15
C VAL A 125 2.59 -13.25 23.54
N LEU A 126 2.34 -14.54 23.78
CA LEU A 126 2.59 -15.18 25.07
C LEU A 126 3.51 -16.40 24.91
N LYS A 127 4.29 -16.64 25.96
CA LYS A 127 5.16 -17.80 26.11
C LYS A 127 5.07 -18.33 27.54
N GLN A 128 5.27 -19.62 27.76
CA GLN A 128 5.35 -20.16 29.11
C GLN A 128 6.72 -19.93 29.74
N HIS A 129 7.81 -20.10 28.97
CA HIS A 129 9.18 -19.84 29.40
C HIS A 129 9.78 -18.65 28.64
N ARG A 130 10.41 -17.74 29.38
CA ARG A 130 11.11 -16.58 28.86
C ARG A 130 12.36 -16.30 29.70
N ASP A 131 13.47 -15.99 29.02
CA ASP A 131 14.73 -15.65 29.68
C ASP A 131 14.77 -14.20 30.21
N ASN A 132 13.98 -13.31 29.58
CA ASN A 132 13.81 -11.91 29.96
C ASN A 132 12.47 -11.68 30.67
N ASP A 133 12.34 -10.57 31.39
CA ASP A 133 11.14 -10.21 32.14
C ASP A 133 10.49 -8.89 31.69
N ASP A 134 11.01 -8.29 30.64
CA ASP A 134 10.42 -7.13 29.98
C ASP A 134 9.30 -7.54 29.02
N VAL A 135 8.44 -6.59 28.67
CA VAL A 135 7.39 -6.73 27.65
C VAL A 135 7.70 -5.80 26.49
N LEU A 136 7.71 -6.32 25.27
CA LEU A 136 7.81 -5.50 24.08
C LEU A 136 6.42 -4.92 23.74
N ILE A 137 6.32 -3.60 23.67
CA ILE A 137 5.08 -2.90 23.28
C ILE A 137 5.33 -2.24 21.92
N ILE A 138 4.47 -2.53 20.94
CA ILE A 138 4.53 -2.02 19.57
C ILE A 138 3.22 -1.29 19.28
N ASP A 139 3.31 -0.07 18.76
CA ASP A 139 2.19 0.64 18.17
C ASP A 139 2.29 0.61 16.65
N ALA A 140 1.62 -0.37 16.03
CA ALA A 140 1.50 -0.50 14.57
C ALA A 140 0.21 0.14 14.02
N SER A 141 -0.50 0.94 14.81
CA SER A 141 -1.81 1.48 14.45
C SER A 141 -1.81 2.42 13.24
N LYS A 142 -0.65 2.97 12.86
CA LYS A 142 -0.49 3.89 11.72
C LYS A 142 -0.01 3.21 10.43
N GLY A 143 0.43 1.96 10.48
CA GLY A 143 0.92 1.20 9.32
C GLY A 143 -0.23 0.50 8.60
N PHE A 144 -0.86 1.14 7.60
CA PHE A 144 -1.93 0.54 6.79
C PHE A 144 -2.18 1.32 5.50
N VAL A 145 -2.89 0.69 4.57
CA VAL A 145 -3.56 1.34 3.45
C VAL A 145 -5.07 1.14 3.54
N LYS A 146 -5.84 2.01 2.92
CA LYS A 146 -7.29 1.86 2.83
C LYS A 146 -7.68 0.94 1.68
N GLU A 147 -8.50 -0.07 1.98
CA GLU A 147 -9.12 -0.94 1.00
C GLU A 147 -10.65 -0.86 1.16
N GLY A 148 -11.26 0.02 0.38
CA GLY A 148 -12.68 0.35 0.53
C GLY A 148 -12.99 1.01 1.88
N LYS A 149 -13.81 0.34 2.71
CA LYS A 149 -14.17 0.82 4.06
C LYS A 149 -13.20 0.35 5.15
N ASN A 150 -12.34 -0.62 4.86
CA ASN A 150 -11.43 -1.24 5.81
C ASN A 150 -10.01 -0.71 5.66
N ASN A 151 -9.20 -0.94 6.69
CA ASN A 151 -7.77 -0.76 6.66
C ASN A 151 -7.11 -2.12 6.45
N LYS A 152 -6.00 -2.14 5.71
CA LYS A 152 -5.24 -3.36 5.42
C LYS A 152 -3.76 -3.11 5.74
N LEU A 153 -3.15 -4.05 6.47
CA LEU A 153 -1.69 -4.06 6.63
C LEU A 153 -1.04 -4.42 5.29
N ARG A 154 -0.03 -3.65 4.92
CA ARG A 154 0.83 -4.00 3.78
C ARG A 154 1.85 -5.04 4.21
N GLU A 155 2.48 -5.69 3.27
CA GLU A 155 3.54 -6.66 3.55
C GLU A 155 4.72 -6.03 4.33
N CYS A 156 5.06 -4.78 4.03
CA CYS A 156 6.08 -4.03 4.77
C CYS A 156 5.69 -3.77 6.23
N ASP A 157 4.41 -3.52 6.50
CA ASP A 157 3.91 -3.30 7.87
C ASP A 157 3.99 -4.61 8.67
N ILE A 158 3.59 -5.73 8.05
CA ILE A 158 3.69 -7.08 8.64
C ILE A 158 5.15 -7.43 8.92
N LYS A 159 6.04 -7.24 7.94
CA LYS A 159 7.48 -7.50 8.10
C LYS A 159 8.09 -6.65 9.20
N ARG A 160 7.74 -5.36 9.26
CA ARG A 160 8.23 -4.46 10.32
C ARG A 160 7.81 -4.92 11.71
N ILE A 161 6.56 -5.36 11.88
CA ILE A 161 6.07 -5.96 13.12
C ILE A 161 6.88 -7.20 13.46
N ALA A 162 7.00 -8.15 12.52
CA ALA A 162 7.68 -9.42 12.73
C ALA A 162 9.17 -9.23 13.09
N ASP A 163 9.89 -8.37 12.34
CA ASP A 163 11.30 -8.04 12.60
C ASP A 163 11.46 -7.36 13.97
N THR A 164 10.54 -6.45 14.34
CA THR A 164 10.59 -5.75 15.63
C THR A 164 10.37 -6.72 16.79
N VAL A 165 9.46 -7.69 16.64
CA VAL A 165 9.22 -8.74 17.65
C VAL A 165 10.44 -9.66 17.76
N ARG A 166 10.99 -10.13 16.63
CA ARG A 166 12.18 -11.02 16.59
C ARG A 166 13.38 -10.37 17.26
N ASP A 167 13.66 -9.14 16.89
CA ASP A 167 14.87 -8.42 17.32
C ASP A 167 14.66 -7.63 18.62
N ARG A 168 13.46 -7.58 19.17
CA ARG A 168 13.05 -6.84 20.38
C ARG A 168 13.54 -5.38 20.38
N LYS A 169 13.43 -4.70 19.24
CA LYS A 169 13.96 -3.35 19.05
C LYS A 169 13.07 -2.28 19.69
N THR A 170 13.70 -1.33 20.36
CA THR A 170 13.08 -0.04 20.71
C THR A 170 13.25 0.92 19.55
N VAL A 171 12.14 1.41 19.00
CA VAL A 171 12.07 2.38 17.90
C VAL A 171 11.20 3.55 18.34
N PRO A 172 11.74 4.78 18.42
CA PRO A 172 10.98 5.95 18.82
C PRO A 172 9.66 6.11 18.05
N GLY A 173 8.55 6.36 18.76
CA GLY A 173 7.22 6.49 18.16
C GLY A 173 6.61 5.20 17.61
N TYR A 174 7.25 4.04 17.76
CA TYR A 174 6.77 2.78 17.21
C TYR A 174 6.83 1.62 18.20
N SER A 175 7.95 1.41 18.91
CA SER A 175 8.10 0.27 19.83
C SER A 175 9.03 0.57 21.00
N ARG A 176 8.75 -0.10 22.12
CA ARG A 176 9.58 -0.01 23.32
C ARG A 176 9.55 -1.30 24.13
N THR A 177 10.70 -1.73 24.65
CA THR A 177 10.77 -2.75 25.70
C THR A 177 10.53 -2.10 27.06
N VAL A 178 9.60 -2.63 27.83
CA VAL A 178 9.14 -2.07 29.11
C VAL A 178 9.42 -3.07 30.22
N SER A 179 10.14 -2.66 31.26
CA SER A 179 10.47 -3.53 32.39
C SER A 179 9.22 -3.90 33.20
N ARG A 180 9.26 -5.07 33.84
CA ARG A 180 8.17 -5.49 34.74
C ARG A 180 7.93 -4.49 35.87
N ASP A 181 8.99 -3.88 36.39
CA ASP A 181 8.87 -2.88 37.48
C ASP A 181 8.15 -1.62 37.02
N GLU A 182 8.38 -1.15 35.82
CA GLU A 182 7.62 -0.02 35.24
C GLU A 182 6.14 -0.40 35.05
N ILE A 183 5.85 -1.61 34.61
CA ILE A 183 4.45 -2.11 34.48
C ILE A 183 3.77 -2.17 35.85
N ARG A 184 4.46 -2.62 36.89
CA ARG A 184 3.98 -2.62 38.29
C ARG A 184 3.66 -1.20 38.76
N GLN A 185 4.56 -0.25 38.55
CA GLN A 185 4.38 1.16 38.90
C GLN A 185 3.17 1.78 38.19
N ASN A 186 2.87 1.33 36.99
CA ASN A 186 1.68 1.72 36.22
C ASN A 186 0.41 0.91 36.60
N GLY A 187 0.40 0.18 37.72
CA GLY A 187 -0.76 -0.62 38.17
C GLY A 187 -1.15 -1.71 37.17
N TYR A 188 -0.18 -2.33 36.50
CA TYR A 188 -0.39 -3.34 35.46
C TYR A 188 -1.29 -2.89 34.31
N ASN A 189 -1.40 -1.60 34.09
CA ASN A 189 -2.08 -1.03 32.94
C ASN A 189 -1.14 -1.10 31.74
N LEU A 190 -1.52 -1.86 30.71
CA LEU A 190 -0.72 -2.11 29.52
C LEU A 190 -1.15 -1.27 28.31
N ASN A 191 -1.95 -0.21 28.54
CA ASN A 191 -2.40 0.66 27.44
C ASN A 191 -1.21 1.26 26.68
N ILE A 192 -1.12 0.99 25.40
CA ILE A 192 0.02 1.26 24.52
C ILE A 192 0.51 2.72 24.59
N PRO A 193 -0.36 3.77 24.53
CA PRO A 193 0.08 5.17 24.59
C PRO A 193 0.80 5.57 25.90
N ARG A 194 0.75 4.76 26.95
CA ARG A 194 1.53 5.00 28.17
C ARG A 194 3.02 4.74 28.00
N TYR A 195 3.37 3.91 27.02
CA TYR A 195 4.73 3.40 26.83
C TYR A 195 5.33 3.80 25.47
N VAL A 196 4.49 3.96 24.47
CA VAL A 196 4.89 4.35 23.11
C VAL A 196 4.08 5.59 22.72
N ASP A 197 4.75 6.72 22.60
CA ASP A 197 4.14 7.95 22.09
C ASP A 197 4.27 7.97 20.56
N SER A 198 3.19 7.58 19.90
CA SER A 198 3.02 7.63 18.46
C SER A 198 2.15 8.80 18.00
N SER A 199 1.81 9.72 18.91
CA SER A 199 0.99 10.89 18.58
C SER A 199 1.65 11.75 17.50
N ASP A 200 0.82 12.31 16.62
CA ASP A 200 1.32 13.30 15.67
C ASP A 200 1.67 14.59 16.44
N PRO A 201 2.74 15.28 16.05
CA PRO A 201 3.06 16.57 16.66
C PRO A 201 1.86 17.51 16.55
N VAL A 202 1.49 18.13 17.67
CA VAL A 202 0.43 19.13 17.67
C VAL A 202 0.88 20.29 16.80
N GLU A 203 0.03 20.67 15.85
CA GLU A 203 0.32 21.83 15.00
C GLU A 203 0.43 23.09 15.87
N LYS A 204 1.59 23.72 15.83
CA LYS A 204 1.86 24.95 16.57
C LYS A 204 1.61 26.14 15.65
N PHE A 205 1.03 27.20 16.19
CA PHE A 205 0.87 28.47 15.50
C PHE A 205 1.62 29.54 16.29
N ASP A 206 2.61 30.16 15.61
CA ASP A 206 3.27 31.34 16.17
C ASP A 206 2.42 32.58 15.83
N ILE A 207 1.95 33.27 16.88
CA ILE A 207 1.06 34.42 16.74
C ILE A 207 1.78 35.58 16.04
N TYR A 208 3.06 35.80 16.37
CA TYR A 208 3.85 36.86 15.74
C TYR A 208 4.06 36.58 14.24
N ALA A 209 4.47 35.36 13.90
CA ALA A 209 4.64 34.94 12.51
C ALA A 209 3.34 35.03 11.71
N THR A 210 2.21 34.68 12.31
CA THR A 210 0.88 34.83 11.69
C THR A 210 0.51 36.28 11.41
N MET A 211 0.89 37.21 12.30
CA MET A 211 0.57 38.65 12.16
C MET A 211 1.54 39.41 11.25
N PHE A 212 2.81 39.09 11.30
CA PHE A 212 3.87 39.87 10.69
C PHE A 212 4.64 39.14 9.59
N GLY A 213 4.37 37.85 9.41
CA GLY A 213 5.10 36.96 8.50
C GLY A 213 6.41 36.49 9.08
N GLY A 214 7.08 35.60 8.35
CA GLY A 214 8.34 34.95 8.74
C GLY A 214 8.10 33.58 9.39
N ILE A 215 8.94 32.62 9.05
CA ILE A 215 8.86 31.22 9.53
C ILE A 215 9.70 31.12 10.83
N PRO A 216 9.11 30.67 11.96
CA PRO A 216 9.86 30.49 13.19
C PRO A 216 11.01 29.49 13.03
N HIS A 217 12.18 29.79 13.57
CA HIS A 217 13.33 28.86 13.55
C HIS A 217 12.97 27.51 14.20
N SER A 218 12.13 27.51 15.25
CA SER A 218 11.68 26.28 15.90
C SER A 218 10.92 25.34 14.99
N GLU A 219 10.17 25.83 13.99
CA GLU A 219 9.46 25.00 13.01
C GLU A 219 10.41 24.53 11.89
N ILE A 220 11.39 25.36 11.51
CA ILE A 220 12.45 24.93 10.61
C ILE A 220 13.29 23.80 11.26
N ASP A 221 13.54 23.90 12.57
CA ASP A 221 14.30 22.91 13.34
C ASP A 221 13.54 21.56 13.45
N GLU A 222 12.21 21.52 13.30
CA GLU A 222 11.44 20.25 13.23
C GLU A 222 11.83 19.39 12.02
N LEU A 223 12.47 19.99 11.01
CA LEU A 223 13.01 19.29 9.85
C LEU A 223 14.47 18.82 10.03
N GLN A 224 14.98 18.75 11.28
CA GLN A 224 16.40 18.49 11.59
C GLN A 224 16.96 17.27 10.86
N LYS A 225 16.21 16.17 10.73
CA LYS A 225 16.65 14.97 10.01
C LYS A 225 17.06 15.24 8.54
N TYR A 226 16.41 16.22 7.91
CA TYR A 226 16.77 16.63 6.55
C TYR A 226 18.00 17.55 6.54
N TRP A 227 18.11 18.44 7.54
CA TRP A 227 19.29 19.31 7.68
C TRP A 227 20.55 18.53 8.02
N ASP A 228 20.43 17.44 8.78
CA ASP A 228 21.54 16.53 9.05
C ASP A 228 22.01 15.79 7.79
N THR A 229 21.11 15.56 6.85
CA THR A 229 21.41 14.88 5.58
C THR A 229 21.85 15.86 4.49
N PHE A 230 21.27 17.07 4.46
CA PHE A 230 21.51 18.14 3.49
C PHE A 230 21.97 19.42 4.20
N PRO A 231 23.21 19.46 4.74
CA PRO A 231 23.65 20.55 5.61
C PRO A 231 23.63 21.95 4.96
N SER A 232 23.95 22.04 3.66
CA SER A 232 23.97 23.32 2.95
C SER A 232 22.57 23.86 2.65
N LEU A 233 21.59 22.97 2.54
CA LEU A 233 20.27 23.31 2.01
C LEU A 233 19.46 24.25 2.90
N ARG A 234 19.66 24.14 4.24
CA ARG A 234 18.99 25.05 5.20
C ARG A 234 19.36 26.50 4.96
N GLU A 235 20.64 26.81 4.84
CA GLU A 235 21.14 28.19 4.62
C GLU A 235 20.83 28.67 3.21
N GLU A 236 20.74 27.76 2.25
CA GLU A 236 20.42 28.09 0.87
C GLU A 236 18.91 28.38 0.67
N LEU A 237 18.02 27.67 1.39
CA LEU A 237 16.57 27.86 1.28
C LEU A 237 16.04 29.05 2.08
N PHE A 238 16.65 29.39 3.22
CA PHE A 238 16.11 30.38 4.15
C PHE A 238 17.04 31.58 4.31
N ILE A 239 16.45 32.77 4.46
CA ILE A 239 17.12 34.00 4.89
C ILE A 239 16.68 34.27 6.32
N ALA A 240 17.60 34.21 7.27
CA ALA A 240 17.34 34.54 8.66
C ALA A 240 17.17 36.07 8.84
N ASP A 241 16.22 36.47 9.68
CA ASP A 241 16.14 37.84 10.18
C ASP A 241 17.29 38.08 11.16
N ALA A 242 17.99 39.20 11.04
CA ALA A 242 19.16 39.49 11.88
C ALA A 242 18.81 39.72 13.37
N ASP A 243 17.60 40.20 13.63
CA ASP A 243 17.18 40.65 14.96
C ASP A 243 16.14 39.73 15.63
N LYS A 244 15.58 38.76 14.89
CA LYS A 244 14.46 37.95 15.35
C LYS A 244 14.61 36.47 14.97
N PRO A 245 14.01 35.55 15.74
CA PRO A 245 14.12 34.11 15.49
C PRO A 245 13.18 33.63 14.35
N TYR A 246 13.19 34.35 13.23
CA TYR A 246 12.35 34.06 12.06
C TYR A 246 13.20 34.07 10.80
N SER A 247 12.75 33.32 9.80
CA SER A 247 13.37 33.27 8.47
C SER A 247 12.31 33.46 7.38
N GLN A 248 12.77 33.77 6.18
CA GLN A 248 11.93 33.80 4.97
C GLN A 248 12.48 32.83 3.94
N LEU A 249 11.62 32.23 3.12
CA LEU A 249 12.06 31.48 1.95
C LEU A 249 12.71 32.41 0.92
N LYS A 250 13.84 31.97 0.36
CA LYS A 250 14.56 32.71 -0.70
C LYS A 250 13.86 32.63 -2.07
N THR A 251 13.07 31.59 -2.28
CA THR A 251 12.45 31.31 -3.57
C THR A 251 11.05 30.72 -3.39
N GLU A 252 10.17 30.96 -4.35
CA GLU A 252 8.88 30.29 -4.45
C GLU A 252 9.00 28.94 -5.18
N ASP A 253 10.00 28.76 -6.03
CA ASP A 253 10.34 27.51 -6.72
C ASP A 253 11.29 26.67 -5.83
N THR A 254 10.73 26.11 -4.77
CA THR A 254 11.48 25.27 -3.82
C THR A 254 11.91 23.95 -4.43
N GLN A 255 11.11 23.39 -5.35
CA GLN A 255 11.38 22.12 -6.02
C GLN A 255 12.68 22.16 -6.81
N SER A 256 12.75 23.04 -7.80
CA SER A 256 13.96 23.17 -8.62
C SER A 256 15.20 23.49 -7.78
N PHE A 257 15.01 24.21 -6.68
CA PHE A 257 16.10 24.59 -5.80
C PHE A 257 16.64 23.40 -5.00
N ILE A 258 15.75 22.58 -4.46
CA ILE A 258 16.09 21.33 -3.75
C ILE A 258 16.76 20.34 -4.70
N GLU A 259 16.19 20.12 -5.90
CA GLU A 259 16.72 19.20 -6.90
C GLU A 259 18.11 19.58 -7.41
N GLN A 260 18.42 20.89 -7.45
CA GLN A 260 19.72 21.38 -7.92
C GLN A 260 20.80 21.40 -6.83
N ASN A 261 20.43 21.30 -5.56
CA ASN A 261 21.36 21.36 -4.45
C ASN A 261 22.41 20.24 -4.50
N ALA A 262 23.63 20.55 -4.10
CA ALA A 262 24.77 19.63 -4.18
C ALA A 262 24.65 18.43 -3.22
N ASP A 263 24.14 18.66 -1.99
CA ASP A 263 23.97 17.61 -1.00
C ASP A 263 22.88 16.62 -1.43
N VAL A 264 21.79 17.14 -2.01
CA VAL A 264 20.70 16.31 -2.57
C VAL A 264 21.20 15.44 -3.71
N LYS A 265 21.97 16.03 -4.66
CA LYS A 265 22.58 15.26 -5.75
C LYS A 265 23.58 14.21 -5.24
N ALA A 266 24.36 14.54 -4.23
CA ALA A 266 25.28 13.59 -3.60
C ALA A 266 24.51 12.42 -2.93
N PHE A 267 23.39 12.72 -2.29
CA PHE A 267 22.52 11.70 -1.69
C PHE A 267 21.88 10.79 -2.74
N GLN A 268 21.39 11.36 -3.85
CA GLN A 268 20.88 10.59 -4.99
C GLN A 268 21.95 9.67 -5.59
N GLN A 269 23.19 10.16 -5.72
CA GLN A 269 24.32 9.36 -6.19
C GLN A 269 24.68 8.24 -5.23
N MET A 270 24.68 8.52 -3.92
CA MET A 270 24.93 7.50 -2.87
C MET A 270 23.87 6.39 -2.93
N PHE A 271 22.59 6.75 -3.11
CA PHE A 271 21.49 5.79 -3.28
C PHE A 271 21.69 4.94 -4.53
N ALA A 272 21.95 5.55 -5.68
CA ALA A 272 22.19 4.85 -6.94
C ALA A 272 23.42 3.91 -6.84
N GLN A 273 24.48 4.32 -6.15
CA GLN A 273 25.65 3.47 -5.90
C GLN A 273 25.34 2.29 -4.98
N ALA A 274 24.51 2.50 -3.95
CA ALA A 274 24.09 1.42 -3.05
C ALA A 274 23.32 0.32 -3.79
N PHE A 275 22.51 0.69 -4.78
CA PHE A 275 21.77 -0.27 -5.61
C PHE A 275 22.50 -0.68 -6.89
N GLY A 276 23.76 -0.23 -7.09
CA GLY A 276 24.60 -0.72 -8.19
C GLY A 276 24.73 -2.25 -8.18
N GLY A 277 24.44 -2.91 -9.32
CA GLY A 277 24.48 -4.36 -9.46
C GLY A 277 23.37 -5.13 -8.73
N PHE A 278 22.39 -4.46 -8.11
CA PHE A 278 21.26 -5.13 -7.46
C PHE A 278 20.40 -5.86 -8.48
N ALA A 279 20.06 -5.21 -9.59
CA ALA A 279 19.29 -5.82 -10.68
C ALA A 279 19.95 -7.09 -11.23
N ASP A 280 21.28 -7.07 -11.42
CA ASP A 280 22.05 -8.23 -11.90
C ASP A 280 22.04 -9.37 -10.87
N SER A 281 22.15 -9.04 -9.58
CA SER A 281 22.06 -10.02 -8.50
C SER A 281 20.70 -10.71 -8.45
N VAL A 282 19.61 -9.95 -8.57
CA VAL A 282 18.25 -10.48 -8.59
C VAL A 282 18.01 -11.30 -9.87
N HIS A 283 18.50 -10.82 -11.02
CA HIS A 283 18.45 -11.55 -12.28
C HIS A 283 19.10 -12.93 -12.16
N HIS A 284 20.31 -12.97 -11.66
CA HIS A 284 21.04 -14.23 -11.48
C HIS A 284 20.28 -15.21 -10.58
N ARG A 285 19.69 -14.73 -9.47
CA ARG A 285 18.95 -15.57 -8.53
C ARG A 285 17.64 -16.12 -9.09
N LEU A 286 16.85 -15.25 -9.74
CA LEU A 286 15.48 -15.58 -10.12
C LEU A 286 15.39 -16.14 -11.54
N ILE A 287 16.27 -15.72 -12.46
CA ILE A 287 16.19 -16.07 -13.89
C ILE A 287 17.24 -17.11 -14.24
N ASP A 288 18.54 -16.86 -14.00
CA ASP A 288 19.58 -17.82 -14.35
C ASP A 288 19.47 -19.13 -13.55
N GLN A 289 19.01 -19.03 -12.29
CA GLN A 289 18.84 -20.17 -11.39
C GLN A 289 17.40 -20.64 -11.26
N ILE A 290 16.51 -20.27 -12.17
CA ILE A 290 15.05 -20.49 -12.07
C ILE A 290 14.67 -21.94 -11.77
N ALA A 291 15.40 -22.90 -12.35
CA ALA A 291 15.11 -24.34 -12.17
C ALA A 291 15.23 -24.82 -10.71
N THR A 292 16.01 -24.13 -9.88
CA THR A 292 16.30 -24.51 -8.49
C THR A 292 15.93 -23.42 -7.49
N ALA A 293 15.45 -22.29 -7.94
CA ALA A 293 15.05 -21.17 -7.09
C ALA A 293 13.91 -21.60 -6.13
N ASN A 294 14.09 -21.33 -4.86
CA ASN A 294 13.02 -21.51 -3.87
C ASN A 294 12.43 -20.13 -3.55
N PRO A 295 11.17 -19.85 -3.94
CA PRO A 295 10.61 -18.51 -3.81
C PRO A 295 10.71 -17.92 -2.40
N GLN A 296 10.47 -18.73 -1.36
CA GLN A 296 10.55 -18.23 0.02
C GLN A 296 11.98 -17.85 0.43
N LYS A 297 12.97 -18.66 0.06
CA LYS A 297 14.38 -18.37 0.37
C LYS A 297 14.89 -17.17 -0.42
N GLU A 298 14.44 -17.03 -1.67
CA GLU A 298 14.85 -15.90 -2.50
C GLU A 298 14.20 -14.60 -2.03
N LEU A 299 12.94 -14.63 -1.57
CA LEU A 299 12.31 -13.46 -0.93
C LEU A 299 13.13 -12.99 0.27
N ASP A 300 13.50 -13.91 1.16
CA ASP A 300 14.29 -13.58 2.34
C ASP A 300 15.67 -13.01 1.95
N ALA A 301 16.37 -13.65 1.01
CA ALA A 301 17.69 -13.24 0.57
C ALA A 301 17.70 -11.86 -0.13
N ILE A 302 16.71 -11.60 -1.00
CA ILE A 302 16.59 -10.31 -1.70
C ILE A 302 16.17 -9.21 -0.70
N SER A 303 15.28 -9.52 0.24
CA SER A 303 14.89 -8.62 1.33
C SER A 303 16.10 -8.23 2.20
N ASP A 304 16.93 -9.20 2.56
CA ASP A 304 18.14 -8.96 3.35
C ASP A 304 19.17 -8.12 2.56
N ASP A 305 19.31 -8.33 1.25
CA ASP A 305 20.17 -7.51 0.39
C ASP A 305 19.66 -6.05 0.31
N ILE A 306 18.36 -5.83 0.12
CA ILE A 306 17.75 -4.48 0.18
C ILE A 306 18.08 -3.81 1.53
N PHE A 307 17.90 -4.52 2.64
CA PHE A 307 18.13 -3.97 3.96
C PHE A 307 19.63 -3.68 4.23
N ALA A 308 20.51 -4.53 3.72
CA ALA A 308 21.95 -4.32 3.82
C ALA A 308 22.41 -3.09 3.03
N ARG A 309 21.90 -2.89 1.82
CA ARG A 309 22.21 -1.72 0.96
C ARG A 309 21.72 -0.40 1.56
N LEU A 310 20.59 -0.43 2.25
CA LEU A 310 20.01 0.73 2.93
C LEU A 310 20.53 0.93 4.35
N HIS A 311 21.44 0.05 4.83
CA HIS A 311 21.96 0.17 6.18
C HIS A 311 22.77 1.48 6.33
N GLY A 312 22.36 2.30 7.31
CA GLY A 312 23.00 3.60 7.57
C GLY A 312 22.63 4.71 6.59
N MET A 313 21.75 4.46 5.62
CA MET A 313 21.24 5.49 4.72
C MET A 313 20.14 6.28 5.44
N PRO A 314 20.33 7.59 5.68
CA PRO A 314 19.32 8.41 6.35
C PRO A 314 18.10 8.62 5.45
N LEU A 315 16.97 8.98 6.05
CA LEU A 315 15.70 9.33 5.42
C LEU A 315 14.97 8.20 4.70
N ILE A 316 15.65 7.20 4.14
CA ILE A 316 15.02 6.10 3.41
C ILE A 316 14.46 5.05 4.38
N ASP A 317 13.16 4.79 4.29
CA ASP A 317 12.55 3.68 5.02
C ASP A 317 12.78 2.36 4.27
N ARG A 318 13.61 1.50 4.82
CA ARG A 318 13.92 0.18 4.23
C ARG A 318 12.68 -0.71 4.05
N TYR A 319 11.64 -0.50 4.87
CA TYR A 319 10.38 -1.26 4.72
C TYR A 319 9.55 -0.76 3.54
N ALA A 320 9.63 0.53 3.19
CA ALA A 320 9.04 1.04 1.95
C ALA A 320 9.74 0.42 0.71
N ALA A 321 11.07 0.34 0.72
CA ALA A 321 11.81 -0.35 -0.34
C ALA A 321 11.47 -1.86 -0.42
N TYR A 322 11.27 -2.53 0.72
CA TYR A 322 10.80 -3.91 0.77
C TYR A 322 9.39 -4.05 0.17
N GLN A 323 8.50 -3.07 0.33
CA GLN A 323 7.17 -3.13 -0.26
C GLN A 323 7.23 -3.25 -1.79
N ALA A 324 8.17 -2.56 -2.44
CA ALA A 324 8.37 -2.69 -3.89
C ALA A 324 8.67 -4.14 -4.34
N LEU A 325 9.44 -4.88 -3.54
CA LEU A 325 9.65 -6.31 -3.76
C LEU A 325 8.36 -7.10 -3.50
N ALA A 326 7.70 -6.86 -2.39
CA ALA A 326 6.53 -7.62 -1.94
C ALA A 326 5.32 -7.48 -2.88
N ASP A 327 5.09 -6.29 -3.44
CA ASP A 327 4.00 -6.02 -4.38
C ASP A 327 4.08 -6.87 -5.65
N ASN A 328 5.30 -7.25 -6.05
CA ASN A 328 5.54 -8.05 -7.25
C ASN A 328 5.71 -9.55 -6.94
N TRP A 329 5.94 -9.90 -5.67
CA TRP A 329 6.42 -11.22 -5.29
C TRP A 329 5.45 -12.36 -5.57
N GLN A 330 4.16 -12.18 -5.34
CA GLN A 330 3.17 -13.22 -5.61
C GLN A 330 3.13 -13.60 -7.10
N GLY A 331 3.22 -12.60 -7.98
CA GLY A 331 3.30 -12.83 -9.43
C GLY A 331 4.55 -13.60 -9.82
N ILE A 332 5.70 -13.21 -9.27
CA ILE A 332 6.99 -13.87 -9.49
C ILE A 332 6.93 -15.33 -9.00
N THR A 333 6.41 -15.57 -7.81
CA THR A 333 6.26 -16.92 -7.24
C THR A 333 5.43 -17.82 -8.15
N ASN A 334 4.26 -17.35 -8.58
CA ASN A 334 3.36 -18.12 -9.45
C ASN A 334 4.04 -18.47 -10.78
N ASP A 335 4.79 -17.54 -11.37
CA ASP A 335 5.52 -17.76 -12.61
C ASP A 335 6.66 -18.78 -12.43
N ILE A 336 7.46 -18.64 -11.36
CA ILE A 336 8.55 -19.58 -11.03
C ILE A 336 7.99 -21.00 -10.84
N GLU A 337 6.92 -21.15 -10.05
CA GLU A 337 6.28 -22.45 -9.83
C GLU A 337 5.76 -23.05 -11.15
N THR A 338 5.15 -22.24 -12.02
CA THR A 338 4.68 -22.68 -13.33
C THR A 338 5.85 -23.16 -14.21
N ILE A 339 6.94 -22.38 -14.27
CA ILE A 339 8.12 -22.75 -15.06
C ILE A 339 8.80 -24.01 -14.51
N GLN A 340 8.87 -24.16 -13.19
CA GLN A 340 9.45 -25.35 -12.57
C GLN A 340 8.62 -26.62 -12.79
N GLN A 341 7.30 -26.49 -12.88
CA GLN A 341 6.39 -27.62 -13.11
C GLN A 341 6.33 -28.03 -14.59
N GLU A 342 6.30 -27.07 -15.51
CA GLU A 342 6.02 -27.30 -16.92
C GLU A 342 7.22 -27.10 -17.84
N GLY A 343 8.32 -26.60 -17.29
CA GLY A 343 9.51 -26.25 -18.07
C GLY A 343 9.47 -24.82 -18.62
N ILE A 344 10.62 -24.36 -19.12
CA ILE A 344 10.78 -23.00 -19.68
C ILE A 344 9.85 -22.74 -20.86
N GLU A 345 9.40 -23.79 -21.56
CA GLU A 345 8.46 -23.69 -22.68
C GLU A 345 7.11 -23.08 -22.27
N ALA A 346 6.75 -23.11 -20.98
CA ALA A 346 5.55 -22.43 -20.46
C ALA A 346 5.55 -20.92 -20.77
N VAL A 347 6.74 -20.31 -20.92
CA VAL A 347 6.90 -18.89 -21.26
C VAL A 347 6.45 -18.58 -22.68
N ARG A 348 6.55 -19.56 -23.60
CA ARG A 348 6.15 -19.45 -25.01
C ARG A 348 4.66 -19.74 -25.25
N VAL A 349 3.87 -19.94 -24.20
CA VAL A 349 2.46 -20.33 -24.30
C VAL A 349 1.55 -19.11 -24.30
N VAL A 350 0.61 -19.10 -25.25
CA VAL A 350 -0.52 -18.16 -25.29
C VAL A 350 -1.80 -18.92 -24.99
N GLU A 351 -2.62 -18.35 -24.13
CA GLU A 351 -3.87 -18.97 -23.66
C GLU A 351 -5.06 -18.01 -23.72
N PRO A 352 -6.32 -18.50 -23.68
CA PRO A 352 -7.49 -17.64 -23.59
C PRO A 352 -7.47 -16.78 -22.33
N ALA A 353 -7.80 -15.50 -22.47
CA ALA A 353 -8.07 -14.60 -21.36
C ALA A 353 -9.56 -14.59 -21.03
N TYR A 354 -9.88 -14.43 -19.75
CA TYR A 354 -11.25 -14.33 -19.24
C TYR A 354 -11.37 -13.12 -18.35
N LYS A 355 -12.56 -12.50 -18.35
CA LYS A 355 -12.91 -11.43 -17.41
C LYS A 355 -14.20 -11.77 -16.68
N LEU A 356 -14.29 -11.30 -15.43
CA LEU A 356 -15.51 -11.39 -14.63
C LEU A 356 -16.48 -10.29 -15.04
N VAL A 357 -17.70 -10.66 -15.35
CA VAL A 357 -18.79 -9.73 -15.68
C VAL A 357 -19.96 -10.01 -14.74
N LYS A 358 -20.47 -8.95 -14.08
CA LYS A 358 -21.69 -9.05 -13.26
C LYS A 358 -22.91 -9.26 -14.14
N LYS A 359 -23.63 -10.35 -13.89
CA LYS A 359 -24.92 -10.64 -14.53
C LYS A 359 -25.98 -10.88 -13.44
N GLY A 360 -26.66 -9.80 -13.04
CA GLY A 360 -27.49 -9.80 -11.84
C GLY A 360 -26.63 -9.80 -10.58
N ASP A 361 -26.89 -10.74 -9.67
CA ASP A 361 -26.11 -10.90 -8.43
C ASP A 361 -24.94 -11.90 -8.56
N GLU A 362 -24.76 -12.49 -9.75
CA GLU A 362 -23.68 -13.47 -10.00
C GLU A 362 -22.55 -12.85 -10.84
N GLU A 363 -21.31 -13.23 -10.53
CA GLU A 363 -20.14 -12.95 -11.36
C GLU A 363 -19.86 -14.15 -12.26
N ILE A 364 -19.87 -13.93 -13.58
CA ILE A 364 -19.59 -14.96 -14.59
C ILE A 364 -18.32 -14.64 -15.36
N GLU A 365 -17.51 -15.66 -15.65
CA GLU A 365 -16.36 -15.54 -16.52
C GLU A 365 -16.80 -15.52 -17.99
N VAL A 366 -16.34 -14.52 -18.73
CA VAL A 366 -16.53 -14.43 -20.19
C VAL A 366 -15.20 -14.31 -20.89
N PRO A 367 -15.05 -14.86 -22.11
CA PRO A 367 -13.81 -14.74 -22.89
C PRO A 367 -13.46 -13.27 -23.14
N ASP A 368 -12.18 -12.90 -22.95
CA ASP A 368 -11.65 -11.55 -23.15
C ASP A 368 -10.39 -11.54 -24.05
N GLY A 369 -10.39 -12.39 -25.07
CA GLY A 369 -9.30 -12.49 -26.03
C GLY A 369 -8.23 -13.49 -25.63
N LEU A 370 -6.96 -13.14 -25.87
CA LEU A 370 -5.79 -13.96 -25.62
C LEU A 370 -4.82 -13.24 -24.68
N LYS A 371 -4.08 -13.99 -23.89
CA LYS A 371 -2.96 -13.50 -23.06
C LYS A 371 -1.78 -14.45 -23.14
N GLY A 372 -0.59 -13.94 -22.94
CA GLY A 372 0.55 -14.81 -22.67
C GLY A 372 0.43 -15.42 -21.27
N ARG A 373 0.78 -16.68 -21.15
CA ARG A 373 0.66 -17.41 -19.88
C ARG A 373 1.56 -16.83 -18.80
N ILE A 374 2.78 -16.47 -19.16
CA ILE A 374 3.76 -15.84 -18.27
C ILE A 374 4.07 -14.43 -18.74
N ILE A 375 4.43 -14.22 -20.00
CA ILE A 375 4.80 -12.91 -20.52
C ILE A 375 3.54 -12.16 -20.99
N PRO A 376 3.20 -11.00 -20.40
CA PRO A 376 2.05 -10.20 -20.81
C PRO A 376 2.19 -9.65 -22.23
N PHE A 377 1.08 -9.51 -22.95
CA PHE A 377 1.06 -8.98 -24.31
C PHE A 377 1.58 -7.56 -24.41
N ASP A 378 1.16 -6.70 -23.48
CA ASP A 378 1.57 -5.29 -23.42
C ASP A 378 3.09 -5.14 -23.29
N LEU A 379 3.74 -6.00 -22.50
CA LEU A 379 5.20 -6.00 -22.36
C LEU A 379 5.90 -6.32 -23.69
N VAL A 380 5.43 -7.34 -24.41
CA VAL A 380 5.96 -7.70 -25.73
C VAL A 380 5.71 -6.59 -26.74
N GLN A 381 4.53 -6.00 -26.73
CA GLN A 381 4.14 -4.91 -27.61
C GLN A 381 4.98 -3.65 -27.39
N GLN A 382 5.22 -3.29 -26.14
CA GLN A 382 6.06 -2.14 -25.77
C GLN A 382 7.51 -2.34 -26.17
N GLU A 383 8.04 -3.55 -26.08
CA GLU A 383 9.45 -3.82 -26.40
C GLU A 383 9.70 -4.02 -27.90
N LYS A 384 8.81 -4.73 -28.61
CA LYS A 384 9.02 -5.17 -30.00
C LYS A 384 8.20 -4.38 -31.05
N PHE A 385 7.10 -3.72 -30.67
CA PHE A 385 6.12 -3.16 -31.62
C PHE A 385 5.74 -1.70 -31.31
N GLN A 386 6.74 -0.89 -30.93
CA GLN A 386 6.52 0.53 -30.58
C GLN A 386 5.92 1.34 -31.74
N ASP A 387 6.32 1.06 -32.98
CA ASP A 387 5.78 1.74 -34.18
C ASP A 387 4.31 1.39 -34.42
N ASP A 388 3.91 0.12 -34.22
CA ASP A 388 2.52 -0.31 -34.33
C ASP A 388 1.65 0.34 -33.23
N LEU A 389 2.14 0.39 -31.99
CA LEU A 389 1.47 1.08 -30.87
C LEU A 389 1.31 2.57 -31.15
N LYS A 390 2.35 3.23 -31.67
CA LYS A 390 2.29 4.64 -32.04
C LYS A 390 1.27 4.89 -33.17
N ALA A 391 1.28 4.05 -34.21
CA ALA A 391 0.31 4.16 -35.29
C ALA A 391 -1.15 4.01 -34.80
N ILE A 392 -1.39 3.09 -33.84
CA ILE A 392 -2.72 2.94 -33.22
C ILE A 392 -3.06 4.17 -32.39
N ALA A 393 -2.13 4.72 -31.61
CA ALA A 393 -2.33 5.93 -30.81
C ALA A 393 -2.64 7.15 -31.70
N ASP A 394 -1.93 7.33 -32.82
CA ASP A 394 -2.16 8.41 -33.78
C ASP A 394 -3.58 8.32 -34.40
N LEU A 395 -4.03 7.09 -34.72
CA LEU A 395 -5.40 6.86 -35.21
C LEU A 395 -6.46 7.17 -34.13
N GLN A 396 -6.19 6.80 -32.86
CA GLN A 396 -7.09 7.08 -31.74
C GLN A 396 -7.17 8.57 -31.46
N MET A 397 -6.05 9.27 -31.44
CA MET A 397 -5.99 10.73 -31.29
C MET A 397 -6.80 11.44 -32.40
N ARG A 398 -6.71 10.97 -33.65
CA ARG A 398 -7.53 11.54 -34.76
C ARG A 398 -9.04 11.31 -34.53
N VAL A 399 -9.45 10.17 -33.96
CA VAL A 399 -10.85 9.89 -33.61
C VAL A 399 -11.34 10.84 -32.51
N GLU A 400 -10.49 11.13 -31.52
CA GLU A 400 -10.81 12.10 -30.46
C GLU A 400 -10.91 13.53 -31.01
N GLU A 401 -10.01 13.96 -31.90
CA GLU A 401 -10.09 15.24 -32.59
C GLU A 401 -11.40 15.36 -33.40
N ILE A 402 -11.78 14.30 -34.13
CA ILE A 402 -13.05 14.29 -34.88
C ILE A 402 -14.24 14.44 -33.92
N SER A 403 -14.17 13.80 -32.74
CA SER A 403 -15.22 13.96 -31.73
C SER A 403 -15.31 15.39 -31.21
N GLY A 404 -14.16 16.02 -30.94
CA GLY A 404 -14.09 17.45 -30.58
C GLY A 404 -14.64 18.37 -31.68
N GLU A 405 -14.25 18.13 -32.97
CA GLU A 405 -14.80 18.90 -34.09
C GLU A 405 -16.32 18.74 -34.24
N LEU A 406 -16.86 17.56 -33.96
CA LEU A 406 -18.30 17.31 -33.94
C LEU A 406 -19.00 18.06 -32.81
N ASP A 407 -18.39 18.07 -31.61
CA ASP A 407 -18.90 18.81 -30.46
C ASP A 407 -18.90 20.33 -30.70
N GLU A 408 -17.82 20.87 -31.27
CA GLU A 408 -17.76 22.30 -31.67
C GLU A 408 -18.86 22.66 -32.67
N ILE A 409 -19.12 21.80 -33.68
CA ILE A 409 -20.19 22.05 -34.64
C ILE A 409 -21.56 22.00 -33.95
N ARG A 410 -21.77 21.06 -33.01
CA ARG A 410 -23.01 20.95 -32.24
C ARG A 410 -23.26 22.18 -31.38
N GLU A 411 -22.25 22.65 -30.65
CA GLU A 411 -22.34 23.84 -29.83
C GLU A 411 -22.57 25.12 -30.66
N GLY A 412 -22.11 25.13 -31.91
CA GLY A 412 -22.33 26.21 -32.88
C GLY A 412 -23.67 26.15 -33.61
N PHE A 413 -24.61 25.27 -33.25
CA PHE A 413 -25.95 25.25 -33.79
C PHE A 413 -26.82 26.35 -33.16
N SER A 414 -27.65 27.01 -34.00
CA SER A 414 -28.71 27.87 -33.52
C SER A 414 -29.83 27.04 -32.82
N GLU A 415 -30.77 27.73 -32.17
CA GLU A 415 -31.94 27.04 -31.56
C GLU A 415 -32.72 26.25 -32.60
N GLU A 416 -32.93 26.81 -33.80
CA GLU A 416 -33.64 26.18 -34.92
C GLU A 416 -32.85 24.99 -35.49
N GLU A 417 -31.54 25.10 -35.62
CA GLU A 417 -30.65 24.00 -36.04
C GLU A 417 -30.64 22.86 -34.99
N SER A 418 -30.62 23.23 -33.72
CA SER A 418 -30.62 22.25 -32.61
C SER A 418 -31.93 21.47 -32.58
N GLU A 419 -33.08 22.12 -32.74
CA GLU A 419 -34.40 21.45 -32.82
C GLU A 419 -34.52 20.55 -34.06
N ALA A 420 -33.92 20.92 -35.19
CA ALA A 420 -33.99 20.19 -36.44
C ALA A 420 -33.00 19.03 -36.54
N TYR A 421 -31.84 19.08 -35.91
CA TYR A 421 -30.71 18.17 -36.17
C TYR A 421 -30.14 17.46 -34.94
N LEU A 422 -30.64 17.76 -33.71
CA LEU A 422 -30.31 16.99 -32.50
C LEU A 422 -31.43 16.01 -32.17
N ASP A 423 -31.03 14.91 -31.53
CA ASP A 423 -31.96 13.87 -31.09
C ASP A 423 -32.75 14.34 -29.85
N SER A 424 -34.07 14.46 -29.96
CA SER A 424 -34.91 14.95 -28.87
C SER A 424 -35.01 14.00 -27.67
N GLU A 425 -34.67 12.72 -27.84
CA GLU A 425 -34.71 11.68 -26.78
C GLU A 425 -33.34 11.46 -26.12
N LYS A 426 -32.26 11.91 -26.75
CA LYS A 426 -30.89 11.69 -26.29
C LYS A 426 -30.16 13.02 -26.16
N GLU A 427 -29.92 13.41 -24.93
CA GLU A 427 -29.20 14.62 -24.64
C GLU A 427 -27.84 14.66 -25.39
N ASN A 428 -27.57 15.76 -26.08
CA ASN A 428 -26.35 16.01 -26.85
C ASN A 428 -26.03 15.07 -28.03
N ALA A 429 -26.98 14.32 -28.52
CA ALA A 429 -26.80 13.45 -29.68
C ALA A 429 -27.32 14.07 -30.98
N PHE A 430 -26.60 13.82 -32.08
CA PHE A 430 -27.08 14.21 -33.42
C PHE A 430 -28.17 13.26 -33.92
N ASP A 431 -29.25 13.79 -34.55
CA ASP A 431 -30.15 13.00 -35.37
C ASP A 431 -29.47 12.66 -36.70
N LYS A 432 -28.96 11.43 -36.79
CA LYS A 432 -28.25 10.96 -37.99
C LYS A 432 -29.06 10.98 -39.26
N LYS A 433 -30.41 10.78 -39.16
CA LYS A 433 -31.29 10.77 -40.32
C LYS A 433 -31.52 12.19 -40.79
N ALA A 434 -31.86 13.12 -39.89
CA ALA A 434 -32.08 14.51 -40.20
C ALA A 434 -30.84 15.17 -40.81
N ILE A 435 -29.65 14.95 -40.22
CA ILE A 435 -28.37 15.47 -40.71
C ILE A 435 -28.04 14.92 -42.11
N THR A 436 -28.20 13.61 -42.33
CA THR A 436 -27.90 12.99 -43.64
C THR A 436 -28.86 13.49 -44.71
N ALA A 437 -30.14 13.70 -44.39
CA ALA A 437 -31.14 14.26 -45.29
C ALA A 437 -30.87 15.72 -45.61
N GLY A 438 -30.59 16.55 -44.59
CA GLY A 438 -30.26 17.97 -44.76
C GLY A 438 -28.99 18.20 -45.56
N ALA A 439 -27.93 17.41 -45.37
CA ALA A 439 -26.71 17.47 -46.16
C ALA A 439 -26.93 17.21 -47.67
N LYS A 440 -27.96 16.42 -48.03
CA LYS A 440 -28.34 16.07 -49.40
C LYS A 440 -29.43 16.94 -49.97
N ALA A 441 -30.11 17.79 -49.19
CA ALA A 441 -31.23 18.63 -49.59
C ALA A 441 -30.85 19.61 -50.72
N LYS A 442 -31.84 20.07 -51.51
CA LYS A 442 -31.62 21.06 -52.58
C LYS A 442 -31.26 22.42 -51.99
N LYS A 443 -30.71 23.32 -52.83
CA LYS A 443 -30.14 24.60 -52.41
C LYS A 443 -31.18 25.56 -51.79
N ASP A 444 -32.43 25.37 -52.08
CA ASP A 444 -33.55 26.20 -51.63
C ASP A 444 -34.30 25.59 -50.39
N GLU A 445 -33.88 24.44 -49.88
CA GLU A 445 -34.52 23.73 -48.78
C GLU A 445 -33.75 23.87 -47.43
N VAL A 446 -32.49 24.17 -47.45
CA VAL A 446 -31.64 24.35 -46.26
C VAL A 446 -30.67 25.52 -46.52
N GLU A 447 -30.49 26.38 -45.52
CA GLU A 447 -29.56 27.51 -45.56
C GLU A 447 -28.15 27.06 -45.95
N ALA A 448 -27.44 27.88 -46.74
CA ALA A 448 -26.13 27.47 -47.30
C ALA A 448 -25.08 27.19 -46.20
N GLU A 449 -25.09 27.95 -45.11
CA GLU A 449 -24.17 27.80 -43.98
C GLU A 449 -24.48 26.51 -43.21
N THR A 450 -25.75 26.28 -42.85
CA THR A 450 -26.21 25.05 -42.18
C THR A 450 -25.90 23.80 -43.02
N LYS A 451 -26.10 23.87 -44.33
CA LYS A 451 -25.77 22.77 -45.23
C LYS A 451 -24.30 22.42 -45.24
N GLU A 452 -23.40 23.40 -45.17
CA GLU A 452 -21.96 23.14 -45.08
C GLU A 452 -21.60 22.51 -43.71
N LYS A 453 -22.21 22.95 -42.61
CA LYS A 453 -22.08 22.30 -41.29
C LYS A 453 -22.51 20.81 -41.37
N LEU A 454 -23.67 20.54 -41.94
CA LEU A 454 -24.20 19.16 -42.05
C LEU A 454 -23.34 18.26 -42.94
N LYS A 455 -22.80 18.78 -44.06
CA LYS A 455 -21.85 18.04 -44.89
C LYS A 455 -20.55 17.76 -44.16
N LYS A 456 -20.06 18.72 -43.37
CA LYS A 456 -18.87 18.52 -42.56
C LYS A 456 -19.10 17.41 -41.52
N ILE A 457 -20.26 17.39 -40.86
CA ILE A 457 -20.61 16.31 -39.92
C ILE A 457 -20.63 14.94 -40.60
N VAL A 458 -21.28 14.82 -41.77
CA VAL A 458 -21.32 13.53 -42.50
C VAL A 458 -19.92 13.08 -42.88
N LYS A 459 -19.06 13.99 -43.35
CA LYS A 459 -17.67 13.69 -43.70
C LYS A 459 -16.86 13.22 -42.49
N LEU A 460 -17.04 13.90 -41.34
CA LEU A 460 -16.38 13.54 -40.09
C LEU A 460 -16.83 12.14 -39.59
N TRP A 461 -18.12 11.81 -39.70
CA TRP A 461 -18.61 10.47 -39.36
C TRP A 461 -18.04 9.39 -40.26
N GLU A 462 -17.92 9.63 -41.55
CA GLU A 462 -17.29 8.69 -42.50
C GLU A 462 -15.81 8.49 -42.16
N GLU A 463 -15.11 9.59 -41.87
CA GLU A 463 -13.71 9.55 -41.44
C GLU A 463 -13.56 8.77 -40.11
N GLN A 464 -14.36 9.09 -39.11
CA GLN A 464 -14.38 8.41 -37.80
C GLN A 464 -14.64 6.88 -37.96
N LYS A 465 -15.61 6.53 -38.77
CA LYS A 465 -15.92 5.12 -39.08
C LYS A 465 -14.75 4.41 -39.70
N ASN A 466 -14.09 5.05 -40.68
CA ASN A 466 -12.92 4.49 -41.36
C ASN A 466 -11.73 4.35 -40.40
N LYS A 467 -11.48 5.38 -39.56
CA LYS A 467 -10.41 5.34 -38.55
C LYS A 467 -10.68 4.24 -37.51
N ASN A 468 -11.90 4.11 -37.00
CA ASN A 468 -12.27 3.03 -36.09
C ASN A 468 -12.08 1.64 -36.70
N LYS A 469 -12.35 1.48 -38.00
CA LYS A 469 -12.06 0.23 -38.73
C LYS A 469 -10.56 -0.02 -38.79
N GLN A 470 -9.76 0.99 -39.14
CA GLN A 470 -8.28 0.87 -39.16
C GLN A 470 -7.72 0.54 -37.78
N ILE A 471 -8.22 1.16 -36.70
CA ILE A 471 -7.81 0.85 -35.33
C ILE A 471 -8.10 -0.63 -35.00
N LYS A 472 -9.29 -1.12 -35.34
CA LYS A 472 -9.65 -2.52 -35.10
C LYS A 472 -8.74 -3.50 -35.86
N GLU A 473 -8.46 -3.22 -37.13
CA GLU A 473 -7.58 -4.04 -37.97
C GLU A 473 -6.12 -3.98 -37.46
N ALA A 474 -5.61 -2.80 -37.11
CA ALA A 474 -4.28 -2.63 -36.56
C ALA A 474 -4.12 -3.35 -35.21
N LYS A 475 -5.09 -3.24 -34.30
CA LYS A 475 -5.09 -3.96 -33.02
C LYS A 475 -5.10 -5.47 -33.22
N GLN A 476 -5.89 -5.99 -34.17
CA GLN A 476 -5.89 -7.43 -34.46
C GLN A 476 -4.53 -7.88 -35.02
N THR A 477 -3.97 -7.13 -35.96
CA THR A 477 -2.64 -7.40 -36.51
C THR A 477 -1.56 -7.39 -35.42
N LEU A 478 -1.65 -6.45 -34.48
CA LEU A 478 -0.72 -6.37 -33.35
C LEU A 478 -0.85 -7.59 -32.43
N ILE A 479 -2.08 -8.04 -32.16
CA ILE A 479 -2.34 -9.27 -31.39
C ILE A 479 -1.71 -10.47 -32.10
N ASP A 480 -1.95 -10.63 -33.41
CA ASP A 480 -1.43 -11.77 -34.20
C ASP A 480 0.11 -11.78 -34.19
N LYS A 481 0.76 -10.63 -34.40
CA LYS A 481 2.21 -10.46 -34.28
C LYS A 481 2.72 -10.82 -32.86
N THR A 482 1.99 -10.40 -31.84
CA THR A 482 2.36 -10.66 -30.43
C THR A 482 2.30 -12.15 -30.11
N VAL A 483 1.27 -12.85 -30.59
CA VAL A 483 1.11 -14.31 -30.45
C VAL A 483 2.25 -15.03 -31.13
N GLU A 484 2.59 -14.66 -32.38
CA GLU A 484 3.70 -15.26 -33.13
C GLU A 484 5.02 -15.03 -32.40
N THR A 485 5.26 -13.82 -31.90
CA THR A 485 6.47 -13.48 -31.15
C THR A 485 6.59 -14.31 -29.87
N ILE A 486 5.53 -14.41 -29.07
CA ILE A 486 5.57 -15.20 -27.81
C ILE A 486 5.86 -16.66 -28.10
N ASN A 487 5.22 -17.24 -29.12
CA ASN A 487 5.42 -18.64 -29.50
C ASN A 487 6.84 -18.95 -30.03
N SER A 488 7.59 -17.93 -30.46
CA SER A 488 8.91 -18.04 -31.06
C SER A 488 10.03 -17.32 -30.31
N LEU A 489 9.81 -16.98 -29.01
CA LEU A 489 10.84 -16.32 -28.21
C LEU A 489 12.14 -17.12 -28.15
N SER A 490 13.26 -16.45 -28.34
CA SER A 490 14.59 -17.03 -28.06
C SER A 490 14.83 -17.11 -26.54
N ASP A 491 15.83 -17.82 -26.11
CA ASP A 491 16.18 -17.90 -24.67
C ASP A 491 16.67 -16.54 -24.16
N GLU A 492 17.33 -15.74 -25.01
CA GLU A 492 17.71 -14.36 -24.71
C GLU A 492 16.47 -13.46 -24.54
N ASP A 493 15.48 -13.61 -25.43
CA ASP A 493 14.21 -12.86 -25.29
C ASP A 493 13.46 -13.26 -24.01
N ILE A 494 13.42 -14.55 -23.67
CA ILE A 494 12.81 -15.02 -22.43
C ILE A 494 13.49 -14.38 -21.22
N SER A 495 14.81 -14.41 -21.17
CA SER A 495 15.59 -13.79 -20.10
C SER A 495 15.29 -12.28 -20.00
N LEU A 496 15.26 -11.58 -21.14
CA LEU A 496 14.92 -10.16 -21.19
C LEU A 496 13.50 -9.87 -20.66
N PHE A 497 12.50 -10.60 -21.15
CA PHE A 497 11.10 -10.37 -20.77
C PHE A 497 10.82 -10.73 -19.31
N LEU A 498 11.43 -11.77 -18.77
CA LEU A 498 11.36 -12.10 -17.36
C LEU A 498 12.01 -10.99 -16.51
N HIS A 499 13.16 -10.45 -16.94
CA HIS A 499 13.80 -9.30 -16.28
C HIS A 499 12.87 -8.09 -16.25
N ARG A 500 12.30 -7.71 -17.39
CA ARG A 500 11.37 -6.59 -17.52
C ARG A 500 10.12 -6.78 -16.67
N LYS A 501 9.60 -8.00 -16.59
CA LYS A 501 8.38 -8.30 -15.81
C LYS A 501 8.62 -8.35 -14.31
N TRP A 502 9.73 -8.93 -13.85
CA TRP A 502 9.95 -9.22 -12.44
C TRP A 502 10.84 -8.20 -11.76
N ILE A 503 11.89 -7.73 -12.44
CA ILE A 503 12.96 -6.95 -11.81
C ILE A 503 12.76 -5.45 -12.00
N ASP A 504 12.46 -4.99 -13.21
CA ASP A 504 12.28 -3.56 -13.47
C ASP A 504 11.21 -2.91 -12.55
N PRO A 505 10.04 -3.56 -12.28
CA PRO A 505 9.06 -2.98 -11.34
C PRO A 505 9.59 -2.86 -9.91
N ILE A 506 10.44 -3.81 -9.47
CA ILE A 506 11.07 -3.77 -8.14
C ILE A 506 12.04 -2.59 -8.09
N ILE A 507 12.91 -2.45 -9.10
CA ILE A 507 13.87 -1.33 -9.17
C ILE A 507 13.13 0.01 -9.17
N LYS A 508 12.13 0.13 -10.03
CA LYS A 508 11.30 1.34 -10.12
C LYS A 508 10.67 1.69 -8.77
N GLY A 509 10.07 0.71 -8.08
CA GLY A 509 9.47 0.94 -6.77
C GLY A 509 10.50 1.31 -5.68
N ILE A 510 11.73 0.78 -5.77
CA ILE A 510 12.83 1.18 -4.89
C ILE A 510 13.24 2.64 -5.19
N ASP A 511 13.38 3.04 -6.45
CA ASP A 511 13.70 4.41 -6.84
C ASP A 511 12.60 5.41 -6.43
N GLU A 512 11.33 4.99 -6.48
CA GLU A 512 10.19 5.78 -6.02
C GLU A 512 10.27 6.11 -4.52
N THR A 513 10.91 5.27 -3.69
CA THR A 513 11.11 5.58 -2.26
C THR A 513 12.01 6.80 -2.04
N LEU A 514 13.02 6.97 -2.88
CA LEU A 514 13.87 8.17 -2.86
C LEU A 514 13.11 9.40 -3.31
N ALA A 515 12.35 9.28 -4.41
CA ALA A 515 11.53 10.38 -4.94
C ALA A 515 10.49 10.85 -3.91
N GLU A 516 9.84 9.91 -3.19
CA GLU A 516 8.86 10.21 -2.14
C GLU A 516 9.49 10.96 -0.95
N VAL A 517 10.72 10.62 -0.56
CA VAL A 517 11.45 11.35 0.50
C VAL A 517 11.69 12.80 0.11
N LEU A 518 12.13 13.04 -1.13
CA LEU A 518 12.41 14.41 -1.62
C LEU A 518 11.12 15.20 -1.79
N SER A 519 10.07 14.60 -2.35
CA SER A 519 8.75 15.23 -2.48
C SER A 519 8.13 15.55 -1.11
N THR A 520 8.20 14.62 -0.15
CA THR A 520 7.73 14.86 1.22
C THR A 520 8.47 16.01 1.89
N PHE A 521 9.76 16.13 1.66
CA PHE A 521 10.56 17.22 2.19
C PHE A 521 10.15 18.55 1.56
N GLU A 522 10.01 18.60 0.24
CA GLU A 522 9.54 19.77 -0.49
C GLU A 522 8.17 20.24 0.00
N ASP A 523 7.22 19.33 0.12
CA ASP A 523 5.87 19.63 0.62
C ASP A 523 5.91 20.27 2.00
N LYS A 524 6.78 19.80 2.89
CA LYS A 524 6.97 20.37 4.23
C LYS A 524 7.55 21.78 4.16
N VAL A 525 8.56 22.01 3.34
CA VAL A 525 9.15 23.34 3.15
C VAL A 525 8.13 24.31 2.55
N CYS A 526 7.39 23.88 1.52
CA CYS A 526 6.30 24.66 0.92
C CYS A 526 5.19 24.98 1.93
N ALA A 527 4.80 24.01 2.74
CA ALA A 527 3.78 24.19 3.78
C ALA A 527 4.20 25.24 4.82
N LEU A 528 5.46 25.22 5.27
CA LEU A 528 6.02 26.24 6.17
C LEU A 528 5.97 27.64 5.52
N GLY A 529 6.35 27.76 4.25
CA GLY A 529 6.27 29.02 3.51
C GLY A 529 4.84 29.55 3.40
N LYS A 530 3.89 28.68 3.07
CA LYS A 530 2.47 29.04 2.92
C LYS A 530 1.81 29.38 4.25
N LYS A 531 2.15 28.67 5.33
CA LYS A 531 1.57 28.86 6.67
C LYS A 531 1.71 30.29 7.18
N TYR A 532 2.83 30.93 6.87
CA TYR A 532 3.17 32.28 7.34
C TYR A 532 3.27 33.33 6.22
N ALA A 533 2.82 33.02 4.99
CA ALA A 533 2.87 33.92 3.85
C ALA A 533 1.88 35.10 3.94
N VAL A 534 0.84 35.00 4.76
CA VAL A 534 -0.20 36.01 4.92
C VAL A 534 0.29 37.12 5.87
N SER A 535 0.94 38.12 5.31
CA SER A 535 1.16 39.38 6.05
C SER A 535 -0.14 40.15 6.13
N TYR A 536 -0.37 40.81 7.26
CA TYR A 536 -1.51 41.71 7.55
C TYR A 536 -1.63 42.93 6.60
N LYS A 537 -0.92 42.89 5.47
CA LYS A 537 -0.96 43.97 4.44
C LYS A 537 -2.24 43.96 3.59
N HIS A 538 -3.16 43.03 3.84
CA HIS A 538 -4.41 42.88 3.07
C HIS A 538 -5.69 42.88 3.93
N LEU A 539 -5.65 43.37 5.17
CA LEU A 539 -6.86 43.69 5.96
C LEU A 539 -7.02 45.19 6.10
#